data_1030e6117d06d673b266d02f6552407a
#
_entry.id   1030e6117d06d673b266d02f6552407a
#
_cell.length_a   1.000
_cell.length_b   1.000
_cell.length_c   1.000
_cell.angle_alpha   90.00
_cell.angle_beta   90.00
_cell.angle_gamma   90.00
#
_symmetry.space_group_name_H-M   'P 1'
#
loop_
_entity.id
_entity.type
_entity.pdbx_description
1 polymer ?
#
loop_
_entity_poly.entity_id
_entity_poly.type
_entity_poly.pdbx_seq_one_letter_code
_entity_poly.pdbx_strand_id
1 'polypeptide(L)'
;MPISTASLNLVTINSHGSQMLGRMFVAASEQLKATVLLLHGFPGTEQNFDLAHALLDAGVNVLHIHYRGAWGSGGLFSFANTLEDVAAALDFLRQSRSLTDYAIDPQKIVLIGHSMGGFAALMGAMNDPAVFGVAGLASANFGKAGRLLRNQSDKITSRVVSMMRSLPPLNGANAQTLLQEYITQGDAWDIELRAEQLANRHVLLIGAAQDDLLPTKVFHAPMVQAFQAAGAQHLQHDILDAGHGFIGVRAQLVATVLNWVLQISSHA
;
A
#
# COMPACT_ATOMS: atom_id res chain seq x y z
N MET A 1 0.01 -13.16 25.52
CA MET A 1 -0.68 -12.63 26.73
C MET A 1 -1.79 -11.70 26.29
N PRO A 2 -2.89 -11.57 27.01
CA PRO A 2 -3.94 -10.62 26.64
C PRO A 2 -3.41 -9.18 26.64
N ILE A 3 -3.84 -8.38 25.67
CA ILE A 3 -3.55 -6.95 25.58
C ILE A 3 -4.72 -6.20 26.19
N SER A 4 -4.55 -5.73 27.42
CA SER A 4 -5.63 -5.13 28.21
C SER A 4 -6.03 -3.73 27.74
N THR A 5 -5.16 -3.02 27.02
CA THR A 5 -5.38 -1.62 26.63
C THR A 5 -4.80 -1.38 25.24
N ALA A 6 -5.54 -0.70 24.38
CA ALA A 6 -5.03 -0.27 23.09
C ALA A 6 -3.80 0.64 23.26
N SER A 7 -2.81 0.51 22.36
CA SER A 7 -1.55 1.24 22.46
C SER A 7 -0.98 1.61 21.10
N LEU A 8 -0.14 2.64 21.09
CA LEU A 8 0.70 3.04 19.98
C LEU A 8 2.15 2.81 20.35
N ASN A 9 2.84 1.97 19.60
CA ASN A 9 4.26 1.65 19.80
C ASN A 9 5.08 2.16 18.63
N LEU A 10 6.14 2.88 18.90
CA LEU A 10 7.14 3.21 17.90
C LEU A 10 8.00 1.97 17.66
N VAL A 11 8.15 1.58 16.41
CA VAL A 11 8.94 0.42 16.02
C VAL A 11 10.02 0.80 15.02
N THR A 12 11.11 0.05 15.06
CA THR A 12 12.19 0.16 14.08
C THR A 12 12.35 -1.18 13.39
N ILE A 13 12.31 -1.17 12.06
CA ILE A 13 12.39 -2.37 11.24
C ILE A 13 13.67 -2.30 10.42
N ASN A 14 14.49 -3.36 10.47
CA ASN A 14 15.67 -3.43 9.62
C ASN A 14 15.26 -3.86 8.20
N SER A 15 15.53 -3.01 7.23
CA SER A 15 15.41 -3.33 5.81
C SER A 15 16.76 -3.13 5.12
N HIS A 16 17.37 -4.21 4.67
CA HIS A 16 18.65 -4.21 3.94
C HIS A 16 19.75 -3.35 4.63
N GLY A 17 19.87 -3.49 5.94
CA GLY A 17 20.86 -2.77 6.75
C GLY A 17 20.49 -1.33 7.12
N SER A 18 19.33 -0.85 6.69
CA SER A 18 18.80 0.48 7.05
C SER A 18 17.65 0.35 8.03
N GLN A 19 17.52 1.31 8.94
CA GLN A 19 16.43 1.35 9.90
C GLN A 19 15.24 2.10 9.32
N MET A 20 14.13 1.42 9.14
CA MET A 20 12.84 2.01 8.85
C MET A 20 12.09 2.33 10.14
N LEU A 21 11.45 3.49 10.18
CA LEU A 21 10.57 3.89 11.27
C LEU A 21 9.15 3.43 11.01
N GLY A 22 8.48 2.97 12.05
CA GLY A 22 7.07 2.57 11.98
C GLY A 22 6.29 2.90 13.24
N ARG A 23 4.98 2.84 13.11
CA ARG A 23 4.01 2.97 14.19
C ARG A 23 3.14 1.73 14.22
N MET A 24 3.20 0.98 15.31
CA MET A 24 2.37 -0.19 15.54
C MET A 24 1.22 0.21 16.45
N PHE A 25 0.02 0.34 15.89
CA PHE A 25 -1.24 0.51 16.60
C PHE A 25 -1.73 -0.88 17.02
N VAL A 26 -1.91 -1.11 18.30
CA VAL A 26 -2.26 -2.41 18.85
C VAL A 26 -3.62 -2.31 19.54
N ALA A 27 -4.58 -3.07 19.07
CA ALA A 27 -5.92 -3.12 19.64
C ALA A 27 -5.93 -3.92 20.95
N ALA A 28 -6.75 -3.49 21.90
CA ALA A 28 -7.00 -4.28 23.10
C ALA A 28 -7.65 -5.63 22.73
N SER A 29 -7.13 -6.74 23.26
CA SER A 29 -7.64 -8.06 22.92
C SER A 29 -7.16 -9.16 23.85
N GLU A 30 -8.02 -10.16 24.02
CA GLU A 30 -7.67 -11.46 24.60
C GLU A 30 -7.32 -12.50 23.52
N GLN A 31 -7.54 -12.20 22.24
CA GLN A 31 -7.35 -13.09 21.10
C GLN A 31 -6.37 -12.51 20.09
N LEU A 32 -5.85 -13.36 19.19
CA LEU A 32 -5.08 -12.92 18.05
C LEU A 32 -5.93 -12.04 17.13
N LYS A 33 -5.31 -11.03 16.51
CA LYS A 33 -5.95 -10.00 15.71
C LYS A 33 -5.47 -10.00 14.27
N ALA A 34 -6.41 -9.76 13.36
CA ALA A 34 -6.05 -9.32 12.03
C ALA A 34 -5.17 -8.06 12.11
N THR A 35 -4.19 -7.99 11.24
CA THR A 35 -3.22 -6.89 11.24
C THR A 35 -3.09 -6.30 9.85
N VAL A 36 -3.27 -4.99 9.74
CA VAL A 36 -3.10 -4.23 8.50
C VAL A 36 -1.69 -3.66 8.44
N LEU A 37 -0.96 -3.91 7.34
CA LEU A 37 0.20 -3.13 6.95
C LEU A 37 -0.28 -1.97 6.07
N LEU A 38 -0.23 -0.75 6.61
CA LEU A 38 -0.71 0.47 5.96
C LEU A 38 0.44 1.21 5.30
N LEU A 39 0.33 1.42 3.99
CA LEU A 39 1.37 1.89 3.10
C LEU A 39 1.01 3.26 2.50
N HIS A 40 1.80 4.29 2.83
CA HIS A 40 1.57 5.63 2.30
C HIS A 40 2.00 5.78 0.83
N GLY A 41 1.43 6.78 0.15
CA GLY A 41 1.79 7.17 -1.20
C GLY A 41 3.12 7.93 -1.28
N PHE A 42 3.39 8.49 -2.45
CA PHE A 42 4.57 9.30 -2.73
C PHE A 42 4.18 10.79 -2.73
N PRO A 43 4.90 11.67 -2.07
CA PRO A 43 6.08 11.46 -1.22
C PRO A 43 5.74 11.14 0.26
N GLY A 44 4.49 10.83 0.59
CA GLY A 44 4.07 10.45 1.93
C GLY A 44 3.41 11.57 2.73
N THR A 45 2.83 12.56 2.07
CA THR A 45 2.07 13.62 2.74
C THR A 45 0.71 13.15 3.24
N GLU A 46 0.06 12.24 2.51
CA GLU A 46 -1.15 11.56 2.96
C GLU A 46 -0.77 10.18 3.53
N GLN A 47 -0.99 9.98 4.80
CA GLN A 47 -0.59 8.78 5.54
C GLN A 47 -1.78 7.93 6.01
N ASN A 48 -3.01 8.37 5.74
CA ASN A 48 -4.25 7.65 6.05
C ASN A 48 -4.41 7.26 7.54
N PHE A 49 -3.99 8.12 8.46
CA PHE A 49 -4.13 7.83 9.91
C PHE A 49 -5.57 7.80 10.39
N ASP A 50 -6.50 8.46 9.72
CA ASP A 50 -7.93 8.32 9.96
C ASP A 50 -8.38 6.86 9.79
N LEU A 51 -7.91 6.19 8.74
CA LEU A 51 -8.14 4.78 8.52
C LEU A 51 -7.44 3.91 9.59
N ALA A 52 -6.20 4.26 9.96
CA ALA A 52 -5.48 3.53 11.01
C ALA A 52 -6.23 3.56 12.35
N HIS A 53 -6.75 4.73 12.75
CA HIS A 53 -7.53 4.86 13.98
C HIS A 53 -8.87 4.12 13.88
N ALA A 54 -9.60 4.21 12.77
CA ALA A 54 -10.86 3.48 12.60
C ALA A 54 -10.68 1.96 12.67
N LEU A 55 -9.60 1.43 12.08
CA LEU A 55 -9.25 0.01 12.17
C LEU A 55 -8.90 -0.39 13.61
N LEU A 56 -8.10 0.43 14.32
CA LEU A 56 -7.76 0.21 15.72
C LEU A 56 -8.99 0.14 16.60
N ASP A 57 -9.90 1.11 16.45
CA ASP A 57 -11.15 1.19 17.22
C ASP A 57 -12.08 0.01 16.96
N ALA A 58 -11.99 -0.59 15.78
CA ALA A 58 -12.70 -1.81 15.40
C ALA A 58 -11.97 -3.11 15.80
N GLY A 59 -10.86 -3.01 16.52
CA GLY A 59 -10.14 -4.17 17.04
C GLY A 59 -9.15 -4.80 16.05
N VAL A 60 -8.71 -4.08 15.03
CA VAL A 60 -7.70 -4.51 14.05
C VAL A 60 -6.37 -3.80 14.35
N ASN A 61 -5.29 -4.55 14.40
CA ASN A 61 -3.96 -3.96 14.53
C ASN A 61 -3.54 -3.25 13.23
N VAL A 62 -2.72 -2.19 13.35
CA VAL A 62 -2.18 -1.50 12.17
C VAL A 62 -0.69 -1.23 12.34
N LEU A 63 0.12 -1.71 11.41
CA LEU A 63 1.49 -1.28 11.24
C LEU A 63 1.56 -0.26 10.10
N HIS A 64 1.89 0.98 10.42
CA HIS A 64 2.24 2.00 9.44
C HIS A 64 3.76 2.16 9.39
N ILE A 65 4.34 2.17 8.19
CA ILE A 65 5.79 2.31 8.00
C ILE A 65 6.13 3.56 7.18
N HIS A 66 7.33 4.09 7.40
CA HIS A 66 8.01 5.01 6.50
C HIS A 66 9.11 4.24 5.77
N TYR A 67 9.05 4.18 4.45
CA TYR A 67 10.05 3.48 3.63
C TYR A 67 11.46 4.00 3.85
N ARG A 68 12.47 3.24 3.45
CA ARG A 68 13.87 3.70 3.46
C ARG A 68 14.01 5.07 2.80
N GLY A 69 14.77 5.96 3.41
CA GLY A 69 14.98 7.32 2.94
C GLY A 69 13.77 8.24 3.02
N ALA A 70 12.65 7.83 3.64
CA ALA A 70 11.46 8.65 3.79
C ALA A 70 11.19 9.00 5.26
N TRP A 71 10.79 10.24 5.53
CA TRP A 71 10.23 10.70 6.82
C TRP A 71 11.06 10.31 8.06
N GLY A 72 12.38 10.36 7.97
CA GLY A 72 13.30 10.05 9.06
C GLY A 72 13.80 8.61 9.09
N SER A 73 13.29 7.72 8.25
CA SER A 73 13.88 6.40 8.04
C SER A 73 15.26 6.51 7.41
N GLY A 74 16.19 5.63 7.82
CA GLY A 74 17.53 5.53 7.24
C GLY A 74 17.53 5.05 5.79
N GLY A 75 18.70 5.08 5.17
CA GLY A 75 18.88 4.62 3.79
C GLY A 75 18.45 5.63 2.73
N LEU A 76 18.24 5.14 1.51
CA LEU A 76 17.87 5.92 0.33
C LEU A 76 16.51 5.49 -0.19
N PHE A 77 15.72 6.47 -0.63
CA PHE A 77 14.42 6.21 -1.23
C PHE A 77 14.57 5.83 -2.71
N SER A 78 13.88 4.76 -3.10
CA SER A 78 13.57 4.40 -4.50
C SER A 78 12.27 3.61 -4.53
N PHE A 79 11.63 3.49 -5.70
CA PHE A 79 10.43 2.66 -5.81
C PHE A 79 10.75 1.16 -5.69
N ALA A 80 11.91 0.74 -6.15
CA ALA A 80 12.38 -0.64 -5.95
C ALA A 80 12.55 -0.94 -4.46
N ASN A 81 13.16 -0.01 -3.71
CA ASN A 81 13.32 -0.17 -2.26
C ASN A 81 11.99 -0.26 -1.53
N THR A 82 10.91 0.41 -2.01
CA THR A 82 9.60 0.30 -1.35
C THR A 82 9.06 -1.13 -1.36
N LEU A 83 9.34 -1.92 -2.40
CA LEU A 83 8.90 -3.32 -2.48
C LEU A 83 9.67 -4.21 -1.50
N GLU A 84 10.97 -3.99 -1.37
CA GLU A 84 11.81 -4.68 -0.39
C GLU A 84 11.41 -4.29 1.05
N ASP A 85 11.04 -3.04 1.26
CA ASP A 85 10.59 -2.52 2.55
C ASP A 85 9.25 -3.12 2.99
N VAL A 86 8.34 -3.36 2.04
CA VAL A 86 7.09 -4.11 2.30
C VAL A 86 7.41 -5.53 2.74
N ALA A 87 8.33 -6.22 2.07
CA ALA A 87 8.76 -7.57 2.46
C ALA A 87 9.36 -7.57 3.87
N ALA A 88 10.26 -6.64 4.18
CA ALA A 88 10.86 -6.51 5.51
C ALA A 88 9.82 -6.21 6.60
N ALA A 89 8.78 -5.43 6.30
CA ALA A 89 7.68 -5.15 7.23
C ALA A 89 6.79 -6.39 7.45
N LEU A 90 6.54 -7.20 6.42
CA LEU A 90 5.83 -8.48 6.54
C LEU A 90 6.64 -9.48 7.39
N ASP A 91 7.95 -9.56 7.17
CA ASP A 91 8.84 -10.38 7.99
C ASP A 91 8.83 -9.93 9.46
N PHE A 92 8.86 -8.62 9.72
CA PHE A 92 8.74 -8.07 11.06
C PHE A 92 7.42 -8.50 11.74
N LEU A 93 6.29 -8.40 11.06
CA LEU A 93 4.98 -8.81 11.61
C LEU A 93 4.94 -10.31 11.95
N ARG A 94 5.69 -11.15 11.22
CA ARG A 94 5.73 -12.61 11.41
C ARG A 94 6.80 -13.10 12.38
N GLN A 95 7.64 -12.22 12.91
CA GLN A 95 8.59 -12.60 13.96
C GLN A 95 7.86 -13.08 15.20
N SER A 96 8.35 -14.14 15.84
CA SER A 96 7.72 -14.73 17.05
C SER A 96 7.48 -13.68 18.14
N ARG A 97 8.40 -12.72 18.29
CA ARG A 97 8.25 -11.61 19.22
C ARG A 97 7.07 -10.70 18.85
N SER A 98 6.97 -10.29 17.59
CA SER A 98 5.88 -9.42 17.12
C SER A 98 4.52 -10.10 17.23
N LEU A 99 4.44 -11.40 16.88
CA LEU A 99 3.22 -12.19 17.04
C LEU A 99 2.74 -12.20 18.50
N THR A 100 3.67 -12.33 19.45
CA THR A 100 3.35 -12.39 20.88
C THR A 100 3.06 -11.01 21.46
N ASP A 101 3.95 -10.02 21.19
CA ASP A 101 3.89 -8.69 21.82
C ASP A 101 2.67 -7.89 21.32
N TYR A 102 2.18 -8.17 20.10
CA TYR A 102 1.07 -7.44 19.48
C TYR A 102 -0.17 -8.31 19.22
N ALA A 103 -0.20 -9.55 19.69
CA ALA A 103 -1.29 -10.50 19.46
C ALA A 103 -1.70 -10.62 17.99
N ILE A 104 -0.74 -10.73 17.08
CA ILE A 104 -0.95 -10.81 15.64
C ILE A 104 -1.40 -12.21 15.23
N ASP A 105 -2.47 -12.30 14.44
CA ASP A 105 -2.80 -13.51 13.70
C ASP A 105 -1.98 -13.54 12.39
N PRO A 106 -0.98 -14.43 12.26
CA PRO A 106 -0.14 -14.47 11.07
C PRO A 106 -0.88 -14.89 9.80
N GLN A 107 -2.07 -15.48 9.94
CA GLN A 107 -2.92 -15.88 8.81
C GLN A 107 -3.84 -14.75 8.34
N LYS A 108 -3.95 -13.65 9.10
CA LYS A 108 -4.83 -12.52 8.80
C LYS A 108 -4.06 -11.20 8.64
N ILE A 109 -2.95 -11.23 7.90
CA ILE A 109 -2.20 -10.03 7.54
C ILE A 109 -2.73 -9.48 6.22
N VAL A 110 -3.17 -8.22 6.24
CA VAL A 110 -3.76 -7.50 5.10
C VAL A 110 -2.86 -6.32 4.73
N LEU A 111 -2.66 -6.10 3.44
CA LEU A 111 -1.95 -4.93 2.93
C LEU A 111 -2.96 -3.88 2.46
N ILE A 112 -2.79 -2.63 2.88
CA ILE A 112 -3.60 -1.51 2.39
C ILE A 112 -2.68 -0.38 1.99
N GLY A 113 -2.84 0.15 0.77
CA GLY A 113 -2.00 1.25 0.31
C GLY A 113 -2.72 2.24 -0.57
N HIS A 114 -2.27 3.51 -0.49
CA HIS A 114 -2.75 4.61 -1.30
C HIS A 114 -1.72 5.01 -2.35
N SER A 115 -2.15 5.22 -3.60
CA SER A 115 -1.27 5.72 -4.67
C SER A 115 -0.06 4.78 -4.92
N MET A 116 1.17 5.25 -4.73
CA MET A 116 2.38 4.43 -4.70
C MET A 116 2.27 3.30 -3.66
N GLY A 117 1.72 3.57 -2.48
CA GLY A 117 1.48 2.55 -1.47
C GLY A 117 0.51 1.47 -1.95
N GLY A 118 -0.47 1.84 -2.79
CA GLY A 118 -1.37 0.89 -3.44
C GLY A 118 -0.63 -0.03 -4.42
N PHE A 119 0.27 0.51 -5.22
CA PHE A 119 1.18 -0.28 -6.04
C PHE A 119 2.03 -1.22 -5.16
N ALA A 120 2.66 -0.69 -4.10
CA ALA A 120 3.51 -1.49 -3.22
C ALA A 120 2.71 -2.59 -2.50
N ALA A 121 1.46 -2.31 -2.08
CA ALA A 121 0.58 -3.30 -1.47
C ALA A 121 0.24 -4.44 -2.43
N LEU A 122 -0.22 -4.11 -3.64
CA LEU A 122 -0.59 -5.11 -4.65
C LEU A 122 0.62 -5.96 -5.07
N MET A 123 1.76 -5.33 -5.35
CA MET A 123 3.00 -6.05 -5.67
C MET A 123 3.50 -6.90 -4.49
N GLY A 124 3.42 -6.39 -3.27
CA GLY A 124 3.76 -7.14 -2.06
C GLY A 124 2.91 -8.38 -1.88
N ALA A 125 1.59 -8.27 -2.08
CA ALA A 125 0.67 -9.40 -2.02
C ALA A 125 0.88 -10.41 -3.16
N MET A 126 1.28 -9.95 -4.36
CA MET A 126 1.66 -10.84 -5.48
C MET A 126 2.93 -11.63 -5.18
N ASN A 127 3.89 -11.02 -4.49
CA ASN A 127 5.17 -11.65 -4.17
C ASN A 127 5.12 -12.53 -2.91
N ASP A 128 4.11 -12.33 -2.06
CA ASP A 128 3.96 -13.06 -0.79
C ASP A 128 2.60 -13.78 -0.72
N PRO A 129 2.59 -15.10 -0.97
CA PRO A 129 1.38 -15.89 -0.94
C PRO A 129 0.72 -16.02 0.44
N ALA A 130 1.37 -15.66 1.52
CA ALA A 130 0.79 -15.68 2.86
C ALA A 130 0.05 -14.38 3.26
N VAL A 131 0.05 -13.37 2.39
CA VAL A 131 -0.80 -12.17 2.57
C VAL A 131 -2.25 -12.57 2.38
N PHE A 132 -3.08 -12.29 3.38
CA PHE A 132 -4.49 -12.71 3.40
C PHE A 132 -5.37 -11.91 2.45
N GLY A 133 -5.18 -10.59 2.38
CA GLY A 133 -5.94 -9.70 1.51
C GLY A 133 -5.16 -8.43 1.18
N VAL A 134 -5.58 -7.73 0.14
CA VAL A 134 -4.95 -6.49 -0.30
C VAL A 134 -5.96 -5.45 -0.76
N ALA A 135 -5.77 -4.19 -0.33
CA ALA A 135 -6.56 -3.07 -0.81
C ALA A 135 -5.68 -2.01 -1.47
N GLY A 136 -6.07 -1.59 -2.66
CA GLY A 136 -5.45 -0.51 -3.41
C GLY A 136 -6.36 0.70 -3.53
N LEU A 137 -5.94 1.85 -2.98
CA LEU A 137 -6.68 3.11 -2.95
C LEU A 137 -6.05 4.09 -3.95
N ALA A 138 -6.76 4.46 -5.02
CA ALA A 138 -6.20 5.25 -6.13
C ALA A 138 -4.81 4.76 -6.54
N SER A 139 -4.65 3.44 -6.74
CA SER A 139 -3.36 2.78 -6.90
C SER A 139 -2.65 3.21 -8.17
N ALA A 140 -1.36 3.49 -8.03
CA ALA A 140 -0.47 3.56 -9.19
C ALA A 140 -0.28 2.16 -9.81
N ASN A 141 0.01 2.14 -11.10
CA ASN A 141 0.57 0.99 -11.80
C ASN A 141 1.85 1.46 -12.51
N PHE A 142 2.98 1.32 -11.83
CA PHE A 142 4.25 1.86 -12.30
C PHE A 142 4.77 1.18 -13.56
N GLY A 143 4.48 -0.10 -13.73
CA GLY A 143 4.83 -0.80 -14.96
C GLY A 143 4.07 -0.25 -16.16
N LYS A 144 2.76 -0.06 -16.03
CA LYS A 144 1.95 0.60 -17.05
C LYS A 144 2.41 2.04 -17.33
N ALA A 145 2.65 2.83 -16.28
CA ALA A 145 3.16 4.19 -16.40
C ALA A 145 4.50 4.21 -17.18
N GLY A 146 5.41 3.31 -16.86
CA GLY A 146 6.69 3.16 -17.56
C GLY A 146 6.52 2.82 -19.02
N ARG A 147 5.62 1.88 -19.38
CA ARG A 147 5.31 1.57 -20.78
C ARG A 147 4.73 2.77 -21.52
N LEU A 148 3.80 3.49 -20.91
CA LEU A 148 3.20 4.70 -21.49
C LEU A 148 4.24 5.80 -21.71
N LEU A 149 5.27 5.91 -20.85
CA LEU A 149 6.30 6.95 -20.92
C LEU A 149 7.48 6.57 -21.84
N ARG A 150 7.70 5.28 -22.08
CA ARG A 150 8.87 4.78 -22.84
C ARG A 150 9.05 5.41 -24.23
N ASN A 151 7.93 5.77 -24.88
CA ASN A 151 7.92 6.35 -26.23
C ASN A 151 7.37 7.78 -26.24
N GLN A 152 7.37 8.47 -25.10
CA GLN A 152 6.87 9.83 -25.02
C GLN A 152 7.97 10.86 -25.34
N SER A 153 7.54 12.05 -25.78
CA SER A 153 8.45 13.15 -26.03
C SER A 153 9.13 13.63 -24.73
N ASP A 154 10.32 14.22 -24.89
CA ASP A 154 11.07 14.82 -23.77
C ASP A 154 10.24 15.86 -22.98
N LYS A 155 9.27 16.49 -23.62
CA LYS A 155 8.36 17.44 -22.97
C LYS A 155 7.47 16.75 -21.93
N ILE A 156 6.94 15.55 -22.24
CA ILE A 156 6.08 14.81 -21.32
C ILE A 156 6.91 14.23 -20.18
N THR A 157 8.05 13.61 -20.48
CA THR A 157 8.95 13.07 -19.45
C THR A 157 9.48 14.17 -18.54
N SER A 158 9.82 15.36 -19.07
CA SER A 158 10.22 16.53 -18.27
C SER A 158 9.12 17.03 -17.36
N ARG A 159 7.85 16.96 -17.77
CA ARG A 159 6.71 17.32 -16.91
C ARG A 159 6.58 16.35 -15.75
N VAL A 160 6.68 15.04 -15.99
CA VAL A 160 6.65 14.00 -14.93
C VAL A 160 7.80 14.21 -13.95
N VAL A 161 9.03 14.43 -14.45
CA VAL A 161 10.20 14.74 -13.63
C VAL A 161 9.98 16.01 -12.79
N SER A 162 9.38 17.05 -13.37
CA SER A 162 9.06 18.29 -12.64
C SER A 162 8.06 18.07 -11.52
N MET A 163 7.05 17.23 -11.71
CA MET A 163 6.11 16.85 -10.66
C MET A 163 6.79 16.07 -9.52
N MET A 164 7.84 15.30 -9.82
CA MET A 164 8.61 14.56 -8.83
C MET A 164 9.67 15.38 -8.08
N ARG A 165 9.99 16.60 -8.54
CA ARG A 165 11.07 17.42 -7.92
C ARG A 165 10.74 18.03 -6.57
N SER A 166 9.47 18.20 -6.24
CA SER A 166 9.02 18.80 -4.98
C SER A 166 8.89 17.70 -3.91
N LEU A 167 10.00 17.16 -3.42
CA LEU A 167 10.03 15.90 -2.69
C LEU A 167 10.71 15.91 -1.31
N PRO A 168 10.61 16.94 -0.50
CA PRO A 168 10.92 16.75 0.91
C PRO A 168 9.81 15.90 1.55
N PRO A 169 10.12 14.98 2.45
CA PRO A 169 11.44 14.73 3.02
C PRO A 169 12.02 13.37 2.56
N LEU A 170 12.36 13.23 1.29
CA LEU A 170 12.95 12.00 0.77
C LEU A 170 14.47 12.14 0.63
N ASN A 171 15.21 11.21 1.22
CA ASN A 171 16.67 11.15 1.11
C ASN A 171 17.09 10.36 -0.13
N GLY A 172 18.01 10.92 -0.91
CA GLY A 172 18.56 10.27 -2.11
C GLY A 172 17.60 10.21 -3.31
N ALA A 173 16.37 10.66 -3.16
CA ALA A 173 15.41 10.67 -4.27
C ALA A 173 15.84 11.66 -5.34
N ASN A 174 16.01 11.15 -6.57
CA ASN A 174 16.27 11.94 -7.76
C ASN A 174 15.17 11.64 -8.78
N ALA A 175 14.48 12.68 -9.23
CA ALA A 175 13.32 12.52 -10.10
C ALA A 175 13.63 11.78 -11.42
N GLN A 176 14.83 12.00 -12.00
CA GLN A 176 15.25 11.29 -13.20
C GLN A 176 15.49 9.80 -12.93
N THR A 177 16.13 9.47 -11.81
CA THR A 177 16.38 8.08 -11.40
C THR A 177 15.06 7.36 -11.12
N LEU A 178 14.13 8.00 -10.41
CA LEU A 178 12.80 7.44 -10.13
C LEU A 178 11.98 7.20 -11.40
N LEU A 179 12.04 8.15 -12.36
CA LEU A 179 11.40 7.96 -13.67
C LEU A 179 12.04 6.79 -14.44
N GLN A 180 13.37 6.65 -14.36
CA GLN A 180 14.08 5.56 -15.02
C GLN A 180 13.70 4.20 -14.44
N GLU A 181 13.40 4.09 -13.13
CA GLU A 181 12.88 2.86 -12.52
C GLU A 181 11.56 2.42 -13.19
N TYR A 182 10.59 3.31 -13.41
CA TYR A 182 9.35 2.98 -14.12
C TYR A 182 9.62 2.40 -15.50
N ILE A 183 10.52 3.07 -16.25
CA ILE A 183 10.82 2.69 -17.63
C ILE A 183 11.53 1.34 -17.68
N THR A 184 12.48 1.12 -16.77
CA THR A 184 13.32 -0.08 -16.76
C THR A 184 12.53 -1.30 -16.25
N GLN A 185 11.76 -1.14 -15.20
CA GLN A 185 11.02 -2.25 -14.59
C GLN A 185 9.77 -2.65 -15.39
N GLY A 186 9.19 -1.71 -16.14
CA GLY A 186 8.16 -1.97 -17.15
C GLY A 186 7.20 -3.10 -16.77
N ASP A 187 7.23 -4.18 -17.55
CA ASP A 187 6.29 -5.29 -17.41
C ASP A 187 6.38 -6.03 -16.06
N ALA A 188 7.57 -6.06 -15.44
CA ALA A 188 7.76 -6.68 -14.12
C ALA A 188 6.95 -5.98 -13.01
N TRP A 189 6.69 -4.68 -13.19
CA TRP A 189 5.92 -3.87 -12.25
C TRP A 189 4.48 -3.60 -12.70
N ASP A 190 4.04 -4.25 -13.77
CA ASP A 190 2.68 -4.06 -14.27
C ASP A 190 1.69 -4.98 -13.55
N ILE A 191 0.84 -4.37 -12.72
CA ILE A 191 -0.18 -5.06 -11.96
C ILE A 191 -1.18 -5.77 -12.88
N GLU A 192 -1.54 -5.18 -14.01
CA GLU A 192 -2.51 -5.76 -14.95
C GLU A 192 -1.99 -7.06 -15.55
N LEU A 193 -0.69 -7.13 -15.89
CA LEU A 193 -0.05 -8.33 -16.43
C LEU A 193 0.14 -9.45 -15.38
N ARG A 194 0.00 -9.12 -14.11
CA ARG A 194 0.21 -10.03 -12.98
C ARG A 194 -1.06 -10.32 -12.19
N ALA A 195 -2.21 -9.87 -12.66
CA ALA A 195 -3.49 -9.96 -11.94
C ALA A 195 -3.86 -11.40 -11.53
N GLU A 196 -3.49 -12.40 -12.31
CA GLU A 196 -3.73 -13.83 -12.01
C GLU A 196 -3.12 -14.29 -10.68
N GLN A 197 -2.02 -13.65 -10.23
CA GLN A 197 -1.36 -13.99 -8.96
C GLN A 197 -2.21 -13.68 -7.72
N LEU A 198 -3.23 -12.84 -7.89
CA LEU A 198 -4.20 -12.49 -6.84
C LEU A 198 -5.62 -13.00 -7.12
N ALA A 199 -5.83 -13.84 -8.14
CA ALA A 199 -7.17 -14.30 -8.54
C ALA A 199 -7.96 -15.00 -7.39
N ASN A 200 -7.25 -15.70 -6.50
CA ASN A 200 -7.84 -16.40 -5.35
C ASN A 200 -7.68 -15.64 -4.02
N ARG A 201 -7.39 -14.33 -4.08
CA ARG A 201 -7.17 -13.50 -2.88
C ARG A 201 -8.31 -12.51 -2.69
N HIS A 202 -8.47 -12.06 -1.45
CA HIS A 202 -9.33 -10.92 -1.17
C HIS A 202 -8.68 -9.64 -1.70
N VAL A 203 -9.30 -9.01 -2.70
CA VAL A 203 -8.80 -7.79 -3.33
C VAL A 203 -9.88 -6.71 -3.26
N LEU A 204 -9.50 -5.52 -2.78
CA LEU A 204 -10.32 -4.32 -2.84
C LEU A 204 -9.61 -3.25 -3.67
N LEU A 205 -10.28 -2.71 -4.68
CA LEU A 205 -9.77 -1.59 -5.48
C LEU A 205 -10.71 -0.40 -5.37
N ILE A 206 -10.23 0.72 -4.85
CA ILE A 206 -11.01 1.97 -4.79
C ILE A 206 -10.36 3.02 -5.69
N GLY A 207 -11.12 3.48 -6.70
CA GLY A 207 -10.73 4.58 -7.58
C GLY A 207 -11.27 5.92 -7.11
N ALA A 208 -10.72 7.01 -7.63
CA ALA A 208 -11.22 8.37 -7.42
C ALA A 208 -11.65 8.96 -8.76
N ALA A 209 -12.93 9.36 -8.89
CA ALA A 209 -13.54 9.75 -10.17
C ALA A 209 -12.89 11.01 -10.79
N GLN A 210 -12.41 11.91 -9.93
CA GLN A 210 -11.80 13.19 -10.30
C GLN A 210 -10.27 13.17 -10.15
N ASP A 211 -9.64 11.98 -10.24
CA ASP A 211 -8.20 11.84 -10.12
C ASP A 211 -7.48 12.30 -11.38
N ASP A 212 -6.83 13.46 -11.30
CA ASP A 212 -6.04 14.04 -12.38
C ASP A 212 -4.61 13.49 -12.44
N LEU A 213 -4.13 12.89 -11.34
CA LEU A 213 -2.80 12.30 -11.25
C LEU A 213 -2.77 10.89 -11.82
N LEU A 214 -3.74 10.06 -11.42
CA LEU A 214 -3.92 8.68 -11.87
C LEU A 214 -5.36 8.47 -12.39
N PRO A 215 -5.68 9.01 -13.58
CA PRO A 215 -7.05 8.98 -14.10
C PRO A 215 -7.64 7.57 -14.10
N THR A 216 -8.85 7.41 -13.53
CA THR A 216 -9.53 6.11 -13.37
C THR A 216 -9.65 5.34 -14.67
N LYS A 217 -9.90 6.00 -15.80
CA LYS A 217 -9.98 5.36 -17.13
C LYS A 217 -8.65 4.75 -17.58
N VAL A 218 -7.53 5.25 -17.07
CA VAL A 218 -6.19 4.80 -17.45
C VAL A 218 -5.63 3.77 -16.47
N PHE A 219 -5.85 3.97 -15.17
CA PHE A 219 -5.22 3.14 -14.13
C PHE A 219 -6.21 2.21 -13.42
N HIS A 220 -7.33 2.71 -12.91
CA HIS A 220 -8.25 1.92 -12.10
C HIS A 220 -9.10 0.95 -12.94
N ALA A 221 -9.83 1.44 -13.95
CA ALA A 221 -10.74 0.61 -14.73
C ALA A 221 -10.03 -0.54 -15.47
N PRO A 222 -8.88 -0.34 -16.14
CA PRO A 222 -8.15 -1.45 -16.75
C PRO A 222 -7.59 -2.44 -15.71
N MET A 223 -7.20 -1.97 -14.53
CA MET A 223 -6.77 -2.86 -13.45
C MET A 223 -7.92 -3.76 -12.98
N VAL A 224 -9.12 -3.20 -12.75
CA VAL A 224 -10.32 -3.98 -12.42
C VAL A 224 -10.62 -5.01 -13.52
N GLN A 225 -10.57 -4.60 -14.80
CA GLN A 225 -10.79 -5.50 -15.92
C GLN A 225 -9.77 -6.65 -15.97
N ALA A 226 -8.49 -6.36 -15.68
CA ALA A 226 -7.45 -7.38 -15.65
C ALA A 226 -7.71 -8.41 -14.54
N PHE A 227 -8.10 -7.99 -13.33
CA PHE A 227 -8.48 -8.90 -12.26
C PHE A 227 -9.72 -9.73 -12.61
N GLN A 228 -10.75 -9.13 -13.23
CA GLN A 228 -11.93 -9.85 -13.70
C GLN A 228 -11.57 -10.88 -14.76
N ALA A 229 -10.75 -10.51 -15.75
CA ALA A 229 -10.27 -11.41 -16.79
C ALA A 229 -9.42 -12.56 -16.25
N ALA A 230 -8.67 -12.33 -15.16
CA ALA A 230 -7.93 -13.35 -14.43
C ALA A 230 -8.81 -14.26 -13.57
N GLY A 231 -10.13 -14.06 -13.55
CA GLY A 231 -11.07 -14.88 -12.78
C GLY A 231 -11.05 -14.59 -11.27
N ALA A 232 -10.74 -13.37 -10.86
CA ALA A 232 -10.67 -12.97 -9.45
C ALA A 232 -11.99 -13.22 -8.72
N GLN A 233 -12.00 -14.19 -7.80
CA GLN A 233 -13.22 -14.66 -7.12
C GLN A 233 -13.67 -13.75 -5.99
N HIS A 234 -12.74 -13.02 -5.36
CA HIS A 234 -12.99 -12.18 -4.19
C HIS A 234 -12.58 -10.72 -4.45
N LEU A 235 -12.83 -10.24 -5.69
CA LEU A 235 -12.61 -8.85 -6.06
C LEU A 235 -13.82 -8.00 -5.66
N GLN A 236 -13.55 -6.95 -4.88
CA GLN A 236 -14.46 -5.84 -4.68
C GLN A 236 -13.84 -4.57 -5.26
N HIS A 237 -14.63 -3.70 -5.85
CA HIS A 237 -14.14 -2.41 -6.35
C HIS A 237 -15.22 -1.34 -6.29
N ASP A 238 -14.79 -0.08 -6.15
CA ASP A 238 -15.65 1.09 -6.12
C ASP A 238 -14.92 2.31 -6.68
N ILE A 239 -15.65 3.35 -7.04
CA ILE A 239 -15.13 4.65 -7.48
C ILE A 239 -15.82 5.74 -6.69
N LEU A 240 -15.07 6.47 -5.87
CA LEU A 240 -15.60 7.57 -5.07
C LEU A 240 -15.48 8.89 -5.84
N ASP A 241 -16.45 9.76 -5.67
CA ASP A 241 -16.50 11.09 -6.34
C ASP A 241 -15.56 12.08 -5.64
N ALA A 242 -14.26 11.93 -5.89
CA ALA A 242 -13.19 12.71 -5.28
C ALA A 242 -11.95 12.77 -6.17
N GLY A 243 -11.03 13.68 -5.87
CA GLY A 243 -9.67 13.70 -6.40
C GLY A 243 -8.77 12.66 -5.72
N HIS A 244 -7.51 12.60 -6.14
CA HIS A 244 -6.50 11.59 -5.76
C HIS A 244 -6.39 11.30 -4.26
N GLY A 245 -6.48 12.32 -3.39
CA GLY A 245 -6.37 12.19 -1.92
C GLY A 245 -7.68 11.86 -1.22
N PHE A 246 -8.78 11.63 -1.94
CA PHE A 246 -10.12 11.38 -1.40
C PHE A 246 -10.63 12.48 -0.45
N ILE A 247 -10.18 13.73 -0.63
CA ILE A 247 -10.61 14.86 0.19
C ILE A 247 -12.11 15.09 -0.02
N GLY A 248 -12.84 15.31 1.07
CA GLY A 248 -14.30 15.48 1.07
C GLY A 248 -15.10 14.18 1.21
N VAL A 249 -14.50 13.02 0.94
CA VAL A 249 -15.15 11.70 1.06
C VAL A 249 -14.40 10.74 2.00
N ARG A 250 -13.53 11.27 2.87
CA ARG A 250 -12.68 10.44 3.76
C ARG A 250 -13.51 9.48 4.63
N ALA A 251 -14.63 9.95 5.19
CA ALA A 251 -15.49 9.11 6.00
C ALA A 251 -16.07 7.91 5.20
N GLN A 252 -16.44 8.15 3.94
CA GLN A 252 -16.93 7.08 3.06
C GLN A 252 -15.81 6.08 2.72
N LEU A 253 -14.61 6.57 2.38
CA LEU A 253 -13.45 5.73 2.13
C LEU A 253 -13.12 4.83 3.33
N VAL A 254 -13.04 5.46 4.52
CA VAL A 254 -12.74 4.75 5.77
C VAL A 254 -13.79 3.68 6.05
N ALA A 255 -15.08 4.01 5.93
CA ALA A 255 -16.17 3.04 6.15
C ALA A 255 -16.11 1.87 5.15
N THR A 256 -15.86 2.13 3.86
CA THR A 256 -15.74 1.09 2.84
C THR A 256 -14.58 0.13 3.14
N VAL A 257 -13.40 0.66 3.43
CA VAL A 257 -12.21 -0.14 3.72
C VAL A 257 -12.37 -0.91 5.02
N LEU A 258 -12.86 -0.27 6.08
CA LEU A 258 -13.10 -0.90 7.37
C LEU A 258 -14.08 -2.07 7.26
N ASN A 259 -15.22 -1.86 6.61
CA ASN A 259 -16.23 -2.91 6.41
C ASN A 259 -15.64 -4.09 5.64
N TRP A 260 -14.85 -3.83 4.60
CA TRP A 260 -14.18 -4.89 3.85
C TRP A 260 -13.20 -5.69 4.72
N VAL A 261 -12.34 -5.02 5.51
CA VAL A 261 -11.38 -5.70 6.41
C VAL A 261 -12.11 -6.56 7.43
N LEU A 262 -13.18 -6.06 8.05
CA LEU A 262 -13.96 -6.81 9.03
C LEU A 262 -14.67 -8.01 8.39
N GLN A 263 -15.25 -7.83 7.21
CA GLN A 263 -15.90 -8.90 6.46
C GLN A 263 -14.94 -10.06 6.18
N ILE A 264 -13.77 -9.79 5.59
CA ILE A 264 -12.82 -10.86 5.24
C ILE A 264 -12.23 -11.52 6.48
N SER A 265 -12.04 -10.77 7.58
CA SER A 265 -11.44 -11.28 8.82
C SER A 265 -12.40 -12.15 9.64
N SER A 266 -13.72 -12.01 9.45
CA SER A 266 -14.74 -12.77 10.18
C SER A 266 -15.06 -14.14 9.57
N HIS A 267 -14.70 -14.37 8.29
CA HIS A 267 -15.01 -15.60 7.55
C HIS A 267 -13.82 -16.57 7.46
N ALA A 268 -12.73 -16.28 8.14
CA ALA A 268 -11.48 -17.07 8.10
C ALA A 268 -11.27 -17.89 9.36
#